data_72ed93292f90465d42ac142d24fd1169
#
_entry.id   72ed93292f90465d42ac142d24fd1169
#
_cell.length_a   1.000
_cell.length_b   1.000
_cell.length_c   1.000
_cell.angle_alpha   90.00
_cell.angle_beta   90.00
_cell.angle_gamma   90.00
#
_symmetry.space_group_name_H-M   'P 1'
#
loop_
_entity.id
_entity.type
_entity.pdbx_description
1 polymer ?
#
loop_
_entity_poly.entity_id
_entity_poly.type
_entity_poly.pdbx_seq_one_letter_code
_entity_poly.pdbx_strand_id
1 'polypeptide(L)'
;MTRRFYAAATLVLAMSVVPTPTATAAGNGPSHGARAPFTLAVYGDAPYGTSPTDTSEFQATPAFITDVNADPDVSTVIHVGDIHSGKQYCTAAYDQSIAALWKTFADPLVYTPGDNEWTDCHKVGEGGGKYNTVTGTIDPVLDPATGQPVGYASGNPAANLDLVRRTFFPTPGRTLGSGTLRVLSQAQLPNRTHPEDAQYVENVLWVKNGTLFVTINMPGGSNNDADPWYGAPNASQEQLDEAARRTAADLRWLDTAFALAHTGGISSVVVSTQADMWDVDGKTAAHVTNYEPIVAGLASHTTAFGKPVLLLVGDSHVYRSDDPLRKDAPCTGDAGVCSYDAWNSHPGYDVPNFHRIVVHGSTVPLEWLKLTVTPGAHNPTTDTSFGPFTWARITRS
;
A
#
# COMPACT_ATOMS: atom_id res chain seq x y z
N MET A 1 -19.88 -34.61 18.00
CA MET A 1 -18.46 -34.67 17.58
C MET A 1 -18.41 -35.08 16.11
N THR A 2 -18.31 -34.13 15.22
CA THR A 2 -18.23 -34.41 13.77
C THR A 2 -17.06 -33.60 13.23
N ARG A 3 -15.95 -34.29 12.96
CA ARG A 3 -14.74 -33.69 12.37
C ARG A 3 -15.04 -33.34 10.91
N ARG A 4 -14.97 -32.07 10.55
CA ARG A 4 -14.98 -31.61 9.18
C ARG A 4 -13.53 -31.59 8.67
N PHE A 5 -13.23 -32.41 7.68
CA PHE A 5 -11.99 -32.35 6.91
C PHE A 5 -12.09 -31.22 5.90
N TYR A 6 -11.16 -30.26 5.96
CA TYR A 6 -10.98 -29.28 4.90
C TYR A 6 -10.11 -29.90 3.80
N ALA A 7 -10.65 -30.01 2.60
CA ALA A 7 -9.90 -30.40 1.41
C ALA A 7 -9.15 -29.18 0.88
N ALA A 8 -7.83 -29.19 1.00
CA ALA A 8 -6.97 -28.23 0.33
C ALA A 8 -6.97 -28.50 -1.18
N ALA A 9 -7.46 -27.56 -1.97
CA ALA A 9 -7.37 -27.63 -3.43
C ALA A 9 -5.95 -27.24 -3.86
N THR A 10 -5.17 -28.23 -4.27
CA THR A 10 -3.81 -28.02 -4.80
C THR A 10 -3.93 -27.51 -6.24
N LEU A 11 -3.64 -26.24 -6.45
CA LEU A 11 -3.53 -25.64 -7.78
C LEU A 11 -2.15 -25.97 -8.36
N VAL A 12 -2.08 -26.95 -9.26
CA VAL A 12 -0.85 -27.27 -9.99
C VAL A 12 -0.76 -26.40 -11.23
N LEU A 13 0.13 -25.41 -11.22
CA LEU A 13 0.47 -24.61 -12.40
C LEU A 13 1.42 -25.44 -13.27
N ALA A 14 0.95 -25.97 -14.40
CA ALA A 14 1.77 -26.68 -15.36
C ALA A 14 2.68 -25.69 -16.12
N MET A 15 3.97 -25.70 -15.81
CA MET A 15 5.01 -25.08 -16.65
C MET A 15 5.51 -26.13 -17.65
N SER A 16 5.36 -25.85 -18.94
CA SER A 16 5.91 -26.65 -20.04
C SER A 16 7.44 -26.64 -20.02
N VAL A 17 8.03 -27.82 -19.83
CA VAL A 17 9.47 -28.05 -19.89
C VAL A 17 9.82 -28.48 -21.33
N VAL A 18 10.70 -27.70 -21.99
CA VAL A 18 11.33 -28.07 -23.26
C VAL A 18 12.58 -28.90 -22.94
N PRO A 19 12.79 -30.08 -23.50
CA PRO A 19 13.98 -30.90 -23.23
C PRO A 19 15.20 -30.39 -24.02
N THR A 20 16.32 -30.16 -23.34
CA THR A 20 17.66 -29.98 -23.91
C THR A 20 18.49 -31.28 -23.80
N PRO A 21 19.42 -31.54 -24.72
CA PRO A 21 20.14 -32.80 -24.76
C PRO A 21 21.21 -32.93 -23.68
N THR A 22 21.38 -34.15 -23.18
CA THR A 22 22.30 -34.59 -22.19
C THR A 22 23.77 -34.46 -22.63
N ALA A 23 24.56 -33.70 -21.86
CA ALA A 23 26.01 -33.88 -21.79
C ALA A 23 26.38 -34.32 -20.38
N THR A 24 26.96 -35.52 -20.26
CA THR A 24 27.49 -36.08 -19.03
C THR A 24 28.80 -35.38 -18.65
N ALA A 25 28.83 -34.70 -17.50
CA ALA A 25 30.07 -34.35 -16.80
C ALA A 25 29.82 -34.45 -15.29
N ALA A 26 30.83 -34.98 -14.61
CA ALA A 26 30.82 -35.37 -13.21
C ALA A 26 30.62 -34.18 -12.24
N GLY A 27 29.87 -34.42 -11.22
CA GLY A 27 29.99 -33.95 -9.83
C GLY A 27 30.19 -32.46 -9.58
N ASN A 28 29.10 -31.76 -9.38
CA ASN A 28 28.85 -30.82 -8.27
C ASN A 28 27.36 -30.55 -8.28
N GLY A 29 26.67 -30.76 -7.15
CA GLY A 29 25.26 -30.44 -7.05
C GLY A 29 24.98 -28.99 -7.47
N PRO A 30 23.77 -28.67 -8.02
CA PRO A 30 23.49 -27.31 -8.44
C PRO A 30 23.61 -26.38 -7.24
N SER A 31 24.68 -25.59 -7.21
CA SER A 31 24.70 -24.37 -6.45
C SER A 31 23.51 -23.56 -6.99
N HIS A 32 22.47 -23.37 -6.21
CA HIS A 32 21.46 -22.37 -6.52
C HIS A 32 22.21 -21.04 -6.61
N GLY A 33 22.51 -20.60 -7.83
CA GLY A 33 23.23 -19.36 -8.07
C GLY A 33 22.58 -18.25 -7.25
N ALA A 34 23.39 -17.46 -6.53
CA ALA A 34 22.89 -16.36 -5.74
C ALA A 34 21.99 -15.47 -6.62
N ARG A 35 20.76 -15.25 -6.19
CA ARG A 35 19.82 -14.39 -6.91
C ARG A 35 20.36 -12.97 -6.91
N ALA A 36 20.34 -12.28 -8.03
CA ALA A 36 20.87 -10.94 -8.15
C ALA A 36 20.10 -9.94 -7.27
N PRO A 37 20.79 -8.99 -6.62
CA PRO A 37 20.12 -7.85 -5.98
C PRO A 37 19.31 -7.05 -6.97
N PHE A 38 18.31 -6.30 -6.46
CA PHE A 38 17.51 -5.36 -7.25
C PHE A 38 17.00 -4.22 -6.36
N THR A 39 16.68 -3.10 -6.97
CA THR A 39 16.28 -1.88 -6.26
C THR A 39 14.90 -1.42 -6.70
N LEU A 40 14.17 -0.86 -5.74
CA LEU A 40 12.88 -0.21 -5.94
C LEU A 40 12.97 1.25 -5.48
N ALA A 41 12.22 2.13 -6.15
CA ALA A 41 11.91 3.46 -5.63
C ALA A 41 10.55 3.38 -4.93
N VAL A 42 10.47 3.81 -3.66
CA VAL A 42 9.22 3.80 -2.89
C VAL A 42 8.92 5.21 -2.40
N TYR A 43 7.71 5.70 -2.64
CA TYR A 43 7.24 6.99 -2.14
C TYR A 43 5.73 6.96 -1.95
N GLY A 44 5.17 7.95 -1.28
CA GLY A 44 3.74 8.13 -1.06
C GLY A 44 3.46 9.55 -0.58
N ASP A 45 2.21 9.88 -0.30
CA ASP A 45 1.78 11.16 0.23
C ASP A 45 2.34 12.33 -0.61
N ALA A 46 2.29 12.17 -1.92
CA ALA A 46 2.82 13.10 -2.92
C ALA A 46 2.20 12.85 -4.33
N PRO A 47 1.96 13.93 -5.11
CA PRO A 47 2.24 15.33 -4.80
C PRO A 47 1.12 15.97 -3.97
N TYR A 48 1.48 16.74 -2.96
CA TYR A 48 0.55 17.42 -2.08
C TYR A 48 0.45 18.93 -2.38
N GLY A 49 -0.74 19.49 -2.18
CA GLY A 49 -0.97 20.92 -2.18
C GLY A 49 -1.47 21.40 -0.81
N THR A 50 -1.24 22.67 -0.50
CA THR A 50 -1.68 23.32 0.75
C THR A 50 -3.06 23.96 0.65
N SER A 51 -3.66 23.93 -0.55
CA SER A 51 -4.99 24.44 -0.87
C SER A 51 -5.51 23.78 -2.15
N PRO A 52 -6.81 23.92 -2.49
CA PRO A 52 -7.38 23.36 -3.71
C PRO A 52 -6.72 23.82 -5.02
N THR A 53 -6.02 24.95 -4.99
CA THR A 53 -5.35 25.54 -6.16
C THR A 53 -3.83 25.45 -6.11
N ASP A 54 -3.27 24.92 -5.04
CA ASP A 54 -1.83 24.74 -4.90
C ASP A 54 -1.40 23.51 -5.71
N THR A 55 -0.55 23.75 -6.71
CA THR A 55 0.00 22.72 -7.60
C THR A 55 1.52 22.65 -7.53
N SER A 56 2.14 23.22 -6.51
CA SER A 56 3.60 23.36 -6.42
C SER A 56 4.32 22.01 -6.48
N GLU A 57 3.92 21.02 -5.68
CA GLU A 57 4.50 19.69 -5.73
C GLU A 57 4.15 18.94 -7.02
N PHE A 58 2.91 19.09 -7.52
CA PHE A 58 2.53 18.52 -8.82
C PHE A 58 3.44 19.02 -9.94
N GLN A 59 3.77 20.32 -9.95
CA GLN A 59 4.69 20.91 -10.93
C GLN A 59 6.14 20.46 -10.71
N ALA A 60 6.54 20.10 -9.52
CA ALA A 60 7.86 19.55 -9.21
C ALA A 60 8.00 18.06 -9.58
N THR A 61 6.89 17.32 -9.66
CA THR A 61 6.89 15.86 -9.86
C THR A 61 7.54 15.41 -11.18
N PRO A 62 7.44 16.09 -12.34
CA PRO A 62 8.17 15.68 -13.55
C PRO A 62 9.69 15.61 -13.35
N ALA A 63 10.23 16.54 -12.58
CA ALA A 63 11.65 16.55 -12.27
C ALA A 63 12.04 15.44 -11.30
N PHE A 64 11.19 15.18 -10.30
CA PHE A 64 11.31 14.03 -9.39
C PHE A 64 11.31 12.70 -10.18
N ILE A 65 10.37 12.50 -11.10
CA ILE A 65 10.31 11.32 -11.96
C ILE A 65 11.60 11.19 -12.81
N THR A 66 12.11 12.31 -13.30
CA THR A 66 13.37 12.31 -14.06
C THR A 66 14.54 11.81 -13.22
N ASP A 67 14.61 12.22 -11.94
CA ASP A 67 15.67 11.79 -11.03
C ASP A 67 15.55 10.29 -10.69
N VAL A 68 14.34 9.78 -10.46
CA VAL A 68 14.10 8.34 -10.27
C VAL A 68 14.47 7.54 -11.53
N ASN A 69 14.07 8.01 -12.72
CA ASN A 69 14.40 7.38 -14.00
C ASN A 69 15.91 7.38 -14.32
N ALA A 70 16.66 8.32 -13.75
CA ALA A 70 18.11 8.42 -13.95
C ALA A 70 18.92 7.42 -13.08
N ASP A 71 18.31 6.83 -12.07
CA ASP A 71 18.96 5.82 -11.24
C ASP A 71 18.88 4.44 -11.93
N PRO A 72 20.01 3.91 -12.47
CA PRO A 72 20.01 2.68 -13.25
C PRO A 72 19.75 1.42 -12.43
N ASP A 73 19.79 1.49 -11.11
CA ASP A 73 19.54 0.37 -10.23
C ASP A 73 18.03 0.16 -10.01
N VAL A 74 17.23 1.22 -10.14
CA VAL A 74 15.76 1.15 -9.99
C VAL A 74 15.16 0.28 -11.09
N SER A 75 14.25 -0.56 -10.73
CA SER A 75 13.61 -1.51 -11.66
C SER A 75 12.11 -1.68 -11.40
N THR A 76 11.56 -0.96 -10.42
CA THR A 76 10.16 -0.91 -10.07
C THR A 76 9.92 0.29 -9.16
N VAL A 77 8.84 1.00 -9.35
CA VAL A 77 8.39 2.09 -8.47
C VAL A 77 7.18 1.59 -7.68
N ILE A 78 7.11 1.92 -6.39
CA ILE A 78 5.94 1.68 -5.54
C ILE A 78 5.47 3.04 -5.02
N HIS A 79 4.18 3.33 -5.19
CA HIS A 79 3.50 4.45 -4.54
C HIS A 79 2.54 3.90 -3.49
N VAL A 80 2.73 4.30 -2.24
CA VAL A 80 1.97 3.76 -1.10
C VAL A 80 0.72 4.57 -0.74
N GLY A 81 0.14 5.30 -1.69
CA GLY A 81 -1.12 6.01 -1.49
C GLY A 81 -0.95 7.52 -1.32
N ASP A 82 -2.07 8.19 -1.32
CA ASP A 82 -2.23 9.63 -1.22
C ASP A 82 -1.62 10.42 -2.37
N ILE A 83 -2.39 10.55 -3.43
CA ILE A 83 -2.00 11.29 -4.64
C ILE A 83 -2.30 12.79 -4.56
N HIS A 84 -2.97 13.24 -3.51
CA HIS A 84 -3.20 14.64 -3.14
C HIS A 84 -3.43 14.76 -1.63
N SER A 85 -3.37 15.98 -1.12
CA SER A 85 -3.59 16.24 0.29
C SER A 85 -5.06 16.39 0.64
N GLY A 86 -5.40 16.24 1.93
CA GLY A 86 -6.73 16.54 2.49
C GLY A 86 -7.17 18.01 2.40
N LYS A 87 -6.46 18.84 1.61
CA LYS A 87 -6.79 20.24 1.32
C LYS A 87 -7.04 20.50 -0.17
N GLN A 88 -6.95 19.46 -0.98
CA GLN A 88 -7.20 19.50 -2.42
C GLN A 88 -8.50 18.76 -2.74
N TYR A 89 -9.18 19.18 -3.81
CA TYR A 89 -10.47 18.58 -4.16
C TYR A 89 -10.29 17.25 -4.90
N CYS A 90 -11.02 16.22 -4.48
CA CYS A 90 -11.13 14.96 -5.20
C CYS A 90 -11.85 15.18 -6.54
N THR A 91 -11.12 15.19 -7.62
CA THR A 91 -11.67 15.41 -8.95
C THR A 91 -11.17 14.40 -9.96
N ALA A 92 -12.04 13.97 -10.88
CA ALA A 92 -11.65 13.07 -11.96
C ALA A 92 -10.54 13.67 -12.86
N ALA A 93 -10.49 15.00 -12.99
CA ALA A 93 -9.44 15.67 -13.76
C ALA A 93 -8.08 15.57 -13.08
N TYR A 94 -8.03 15.67 -11.75
CA TYR A 94 -6.80 15.53 -11.00
C TYR A 94 -6.26 14.09 -11.10
N ASP A 95 -7.09 13.07 -10.83
CA ASP A 95 -6.71 11.66 -10.96
C ASP A 95 -6.15 11.33 -12.34
N GLN A 96 -6.82 11.85 -13.40
CA GLN A 96 -6.36 11.67 -14.78
C GLN A 96 -5.01 12.34 -15.02
N SER A 97 -4.76 13.50 -14.39
CA SER A 97 -3.47 14.20 -14.50
C SER A 97 -2.35 13.44 -13.84
N ILE A 98 -2.58 12.84 -12.66
CA ILE A 98 -1.64 11.96 -11.99
C ILE A 98 -1.38 10.70 -12.82
N ALA A 99 -2.43 10.05 -13.32
CA ALA A 99 -2.28 8.88 -14.19
C ALA A 99 -1.48 9.19 -15.48
N ALA A 100 -1.65 10.38 -16.04
CA ALA A 100 -0.86 10.84 -17.19
C ALA A 100 0.61 11.09 -16.82
N LEU A 101 0.84 11.72 -15.67
CA LEU A 101 2.17 12.01 -15.14
C LEU A 101 2.95 10.71 -14.86
N TRP A 102 2.32 9.74 -14.23
CA TRP A 102 2.95 8.46 -13.90
C TRP A 102 3.34 7.61 -15.12
N LYS A 103 2.76 7.84 -16.29
CA LYS A 103 3.23 7.21 -17.55
C LYS A 103 4.65 7.61 -17.93
N THR A 104 5.20 8.67 -17.34
CA THR A 104 6.56 9.13 -17.61
C THR A 104 7.63 8.41 -16.76
N PHE A 105 7.25 7.62 -15.75
CA PHE A 105 8.19 6.67 -15.15
C PHE A 105 8.64 5.65 -16.19
N ALA A 106 9.96 5.46 -16.32
CA ALA A 106 10.54 4.47 -17.22
C ALA A 106 10.25 3.04 -16.75
N ASP A 107 10.27 2.84 -15.44
CA ASP A 107 9.99 1.56 -14.79
C ASP A 107 8.50 1.32 -14.53
N PRO A 108 8.10 0.05 -14.32
CA PRO A 108 6.75 -0.26 -13.86
C PRO A 108 6.46 0.40 -12.51
N LEU A 109 5.27 0.99 -12.37
CA LEU A 109 4.80 1.55 -11.12
C LEU A 109 3.63 0.72 -10.57
N VAL A 110 3.76 0.27 -9.33
CA VAL A 110 2.69 -0.33 -8.52
C VAL A 110 2.17 0.72 -7.55
N TYR A 111 0.85 0.81 -7.45
CA TYR A 111 0.15 1.78 -6.62
C TYR A 111 -0.86 1.09 -5.72
N THR A 112 -1.00 1.55 -4.49
CA THR A 112 -2.12 1.24 -3.59
C THR A 112 -2.80 2.53 -3.19
N PRO A 113 -4.15 2.62 -3.22
CA PRO A 113 -4.86 3.85 -2.88
C PRO A 113 -4.67 4.24 -1.40
N GLY A 114 -4.61 5.54 -1.16
CA GLY A 114 -4.67 6.12 0.18
C GLY A 114 -6.07 6.59 0.56
N ASP A 115 -6.21 7.32 1.66
CA ASP A 115 -7.49 7.83 2.13
C ASP A 115 -7.89 9.13 1.41
N ASN A 116 -6.94 9.99 1.06
CA ASN A 116 -7.25 11.28 0.44
C ASN A 116 -7.94 11.15 -0.92
N GLU A 117 -7.61 10.17 -1.75
CA GLU A 117 -8.22 10.02 -3.07
C GLU A 117 -9.59 9.34 -3.07
N TRP A 118 -10.07 8.84 -1.91
CA TRP A 118 -11.40 8.24 -1.87
C TRP A 118 -12.12 8.31 -0.52
N THR A 119 -11.59 7.78 0.60
CA THR A 119 -12.33 7.76 1.88
C THR A 119 -12.61 9.17 2.38
N ASP A 120 -11.64 10.05 2.27
CA ASP A 120 -11.66 11.42 2.79
C ASP A 120 -12.36 12.41 1.85
N CYS A 121 -12.61 12.02 0.62
CA CYS A 121 -13.31 12.86 -0.35
C CYS A 121 -14.65 13.43 0.14
N HIS A 122 -15.28 12.78 1.13
CA HIS A 122 -16.50 13.29 1.74
C HIS A 122 -16.29 14.59 2.52
N LYS A 123 -15.06 14.89 2.95
CA LYS A 123 -14.72 16.06 3.77
C LYS A 123 -14.88 17.36 2.98
N VAL A 124 -15.29 18.44 3.68
CA VAL A 124 -15.46 19.77 3.07
C VAL A 124 -14.15 20.26 2.46
N GLY A 125 -13.01 20.01 3.14
CA GLY A 125 -11.67 20.40 2.65
C GLY A 125 -11.30 19.76 1.32
N GLU A 126 -11.87 18.60 1.02
CA GLU A 126 -11.62 17.81 -0.18
C GLU A 126 -12.71 17.92 -1.25
N GLY A 127 -13.61 18.89 -1.05
CA GLY A 127 -14.65 19.20 -2.03
C GLY A 127 -15.92 18.36 -1.90
N GLY A 128 -16.06 17.57 -0.84
CA GLY A 128 -17.25 16.75 -0.56
C GLY A 128 -18.44 17.57 -0.10
N GLY A 129 -18.75 17.49 1.17
CA GLY A 129 -19.93 18.20 1.69
C GLY A 129 -20.09 18.07 3.19
N LYS A 130 -21.25 18.46 3.66
CA LYS A 130 -21.60 18.38 5.07
C LYS A 130 -23.01 17.78 5.23
N TYR A 131 -23.16 16.88 6.18
CA TYR A 131 -24.48 16.37 6.55
C TYR A 131 -25.34 17.47 7.17
N ASN A 132 -26.54 17.65 6.63
CA ASN A 132 -27.53 18.60 7.11
C ASN A 132 -28.48 17.87 8.08
N THR A 133 -28.36 18.18 9.36
CA THR A 133 -29.16 17.52 10.41
C THR A 133 -30.65 17.88 10.38
N VAL A 134 -31.04 18.94 9.64
CA VAL A 134 -32.44 19.37 9.52
C VAL A 134 -33.14 18.63 8.39
N THR A 135 -32.47 18.49 7.25
CA THR A 135 -33.05 17.88 6.04
C THR A 135 -32.72 16.39 5.91
N GLY A 136 -31.67 15.90 6.60
CA GLY A 136 -31.16 14.55 6.45
C GLY A 136 -30.42 14.31 5.12
N THR A 137 -30.01 15.37 4.43
CA THR A 137 -29.32 15.31 3.13
C THR A 137 -27.89 15.83 3.25
N ILE A 138 -27.10 15.62 2.21
CA ILE A 138 -25.76 16.20 2.11
C ILE A 138 -25.85 17.56 1.40
N ASP A 139 -25.28 18.59 2.01
CA ASP A 139 -25.05 19.89 1.39
C ASP A 139 -23.63 19.86 0.78
N PRO A 140 -23.50 19.74 -0.56
CA PRO A 140 -22.19 19.64 -1.21
C PRO A 140 -21.43 20.96 -1.21
N VAL A 141 -20.12 20.91 -1.31
CA VAL A 141 -19.29 22.07 -1.60
C VAL A 141 -19.51 22.46 -3.05
N LEU A 142 -19.97 23.68 -3.29
CA LEU A 142 -20.30 24.19 -4.62
C LEU A 142 -19.24 25.19 -5.12
N ASP A 143 -18.93 25.10 -6.40
CA ASP A 143 -18.19 26.15 -7.12
C ASP A 143 -19.07 27.40 -7.19
N PRO A 144 -18.63 28.55 -6.65
CA PRO A 144 -19.43 29.77 -6.61
C PRO A 144 -19.73 30.35 -8.00
N ALA A 145 -18.95 30.02 -9.02
CA ALA A 145 -19.16 30.52 -10.38
C ALA A 145 -20.17 29.69 -11.16
N THR A 146 -20.23 28.39 -10.92
CA THR A 146 -21.05 27.45 -11.69
C THR A 146 -22.25 26.91 -10.92
N GLY A 147 -22.21 26.96 -9.57
CA GLY A 147 -23.20 26.35 -8.67
C GLY A 147 -23.18 24.82 -8.71
N GLN A 148 -22.13 24.19 -9.28
CA GLN A 148 -22.00 22.75 -9.34
C GLN A 148 -21.08 22.25 -8.21
N PRO A 149 -21.22 20.99 -7.76
CA PRO A 149 -20.29 20.38 -6.83
C PRO A 149 -18.85 20.42 -7.35
N VAL A 150 -17.89 20.80 -6.47
CA VAL A 150 -16.46 20.86 -6.84
C VAL A 150 -15.82 19.48 -6.85
N GLY A 151 -16.19 18.60 -5.92
CA GLY A 151 -15.68 17.23 -5.86
C GLY A 151 -16.46 16.25 -6.75
N TYR A 152 -15.76 15.26 -7.26
CA TYR A 152 -16.40 14.17 -8.02
C TYR A 152 -17.47 13.47 -7.17
N ALA A 153 -18.65 13.25 -7.76
CA ALA A 153 -19.82 12.65 -7.10
C ALA A 153 -20.16 13.30 -5.74
N SER A 154 -19.92 14.62 -5.58
CA SER A 154 -20.07 15.36 -4.31
C SER A 154 -19.28 14.72 -3.16
N GLY A 155 -18.13 14.11 -3.47
CA GLY A 155 -17.24 13.49 -2.50
C GLY A 155 -17.72 12.14 -1.97
N ASN A 156 -18.66 11.44 -2.62
CA ASN A 156 -19.05 10.10 -2.17
C ASN A 156 -17.85 9.14 -2.23
N PRO A 157 -17.42 8.55 -1.08
CA PRO A 157 -16.22 7.72 -1.02
C PRO A 157 -16.27 6.50 -1.92
N ALA A 158 -17.37 5.75 -1.96
CA ALA A 158 -17.51 4.58 -2.81
C ALA A 158 -17.41 4.94 -4.31
N ALA A 159 -18.00 6.06 -4.72
CA ALA A 159 -17.90 6.55 -6.09
C ALA A 159 -16.48 7.01 -6.45
N ASN A 160 -15.75 7.63 -5.50
CA ASN A 160 -14.34 8.00 -5.69
C ASN A 160 -13.45 6.76 -5.77
N LEU A 161 -13.65 5.73 -4.93
CA LEU A 161 -12.94 4.46 -5.05
C LEU A 161 -13.16 3.81 -6.43
N ASP A 162 -14.39 3.83 -6.94
CA ASP A 162 -14.69 3.37 -8.29
C ASP A 162 -13.98 4.20 -9.37
N LEU A 163 -13.85 5.51 -9.17
CA LEU A 163 -13.10 6.38 -10.07
C LEU A 163 -11.60 6.03 -10.05
N VAL A 164 -11.00 5.87 -8.88
CA VAL A 164 -9.62 5.43 -8.68
C VAL A 164 -9.37 4.11 -9.40
N ARG A 165 -10.25 3.11 -9.21
CA ARG A 165 -10.15 1.80 -9.87
C ARG A 165 -10.19 1.92 -11.38
N ARG A 166 -11.11 2.71 -11.94
CA ARG A 166 -11.20 2.92 -13.41
C ARG A 166 -10.02 3.69 -13.96
N THR A 167 -9.43 4.61 -13.19
CA THR A 167 -8.34 5.49 -13.65
C THR A 167 -7.00 4.77 -13.60
N PHE A 168 -6.69 4.11 -12.50
CA PHE A 168 -5.36 3.54 -12.24
C PHE A 168 -5.27 2.03 -12.48
N PHE A 169 -6.42 1.32 -12.44
CA PHE A 169 -6.47 -0.14 -12.60
C PHE A 169 -7.39 -0.61 -13.74
N PRO A 170 -7.40 0.05 -14.92
CA PRO A 170 -8.35 -0.26 -16.00
C PRO A 170 -8.15 -1.67 -16.57
N THR A 171 -7.02 -2.29 -16.31
CA THR A 171 -6.69 -3.66 -16.72
C THR A 171 -6.06 -4.39 -15.54
N PRO A 172 -6.81 -5.24 -14.82
CA PRO A 172 -6.27 -6.00 -13.70
C PRO A 172 -5.00 -6.78 -14.08
N GLY A 173 -4.00 -6.77 -13.18
CA GLY A 173 -2.73 -7.48 -13.41
C GLY A 173 -1.71 -6.73 -14.27
N ARG A 174 -1.98 -5.46 -14.64
CA ARG A 174 -1.01 -4.56 -15.28
C ARG A 174 -0.62 -3.43 -14.33
N THR A 175 0.66 -3.12 -14.33
CA THR A 175 1.20 -1.96 -13.61
C THR A 175 1.06 -0.66 -14.40
N LEU A 176 1.20 0.45 -13.71
CA LEU A 176 1.37 1.78 -14.26
C LEU A 176 2.84 1.99 -14.70
N GLY A 177 3.19 3.21 -15.11
CA GLY A 177 4.49 3.50 -15.70
C GLY A 177 4.54 3.09 -17.18
N SER A 178 5.68 3.34 -17.85
CA SER A 178 5.93 2.90 -19.23
C SER A 178 6.57 1.51 -19.29
N GLY A 179 7.30 1.11 -18.25
CA GLY A 179 7.80 -0.25 -18.07
C GLY A 179 6.67 -1.24 -17.84
N THR A 180 6.94 -2.52 -18.09
CA THR A 180 5.93 -3.58 -17.95
C THR A 180 6.34 -4.59 -16.89
N LEU A 181 5.53 -4.70 -15.84
CA LEU A 181 5.57 -5.79 -14.88
C LEU A 181 4.19 -6.45 -14.85
N ARG A 182 4.15 -7.76 -14.99
CA ARG A 182 2.92 -8.52 -14.76
C ARG A 182 2.79 -8.81 -13.28
N VAL A 183 1.68 -8.39 -12.70
CA VAL A 183 1.28 -8.70 -11.33
C VAL A 183 0.01 -9.53 -11.35
N LEU A 184 -0.23 -10.31 -10.32
CA LEU A 184 -1.49 -11.00 -10.13
C LEU A 184 -2.41 -10.10 -9.30
N SER A 185 -3.54 -9.70 -9.85
CA SER A 185 -4.58 -8.97 -9.10
C SER A 185 -5.53 -9.94 -8.42
N GLN A 186 -6.04 -9.57 -7.24
CA GLN A 186 -7.08 -10.34 -6.54
C GLN A 186 -8.31 -10.57 -7.44
N ALA A 187 -8.65 -9.60 -8.27
CA ALA A 187 -9.72 -9.72 -9.26
C ALA A 187 -9.52 -10.84 -10.29
N GLN A 188 -8.30 -11.33 -10.49
CA GLN A 188 -7.97 -12.40 -11.43
C GLN A 188 -8.00 -13.80 -10.79
N LEU A 189 -8.14 -13.89 -9.47
CA LEU A 189 -8.28 -15.16 -8.75
C LEU A 189 -9.74 -15.40 -8.40
N PRO A 190 -10.42 -16.29 -9.15
CA PRO A 190 -11.82 -16.61 -8.88
C PRO A 190 -11.98 -17.21 -7.48
N ASN A 191 -12.62 -16.49 -6.58
CA ASN A 191 -13.03 -17.01 -5.28
C ASN A 191 -14.51 -17.40 -5.35
N ARG A 192 -14.80 -18.70 -5.38
CA ARG A 192 -16.18 -19.18 -5.51
C ARG A 192 -17.05 -18.93 -4.29
N THR A 193 -16.43 -18.76 -3.12
CA THR A 193 -17.14 -18.46 -1.86
C THR A 193 -17.28 -16.96 -1.63
N HIS A 194 -16.42 -16.16 -2.27
CA HIS A 194 -16.38 -14.71 -2.19
C HIS A 194 -16.19 -14.10 -3.58
N PRO A 195 -17.19 -14.25 -4.49
CA PRO A 195 -17.08 -13.73 -5.86
C PRO A 195 -16.97 -12.19 -5.91
N GLU A 196 -17.40 -11.53 -4.85
CA GLU A 196 -17.27 -10.08 -4.63
C GLU A 196 -15.82 -9.62 -4.53
N ASP A 197 -14.87 -10.50 -4.22
CA ASP A 197 -13.43 -10.14 -4.15
C ASP A 197 -12.87 -9.70 -5.52
N ALA A 198 -13.56 -10.03 -6.62
CA ALA A 198 -13.18 -9.58 -7.96
C ALA A 198 -13.24 -8.05 -8.17
N GLN A 199 -13.83 -7.29 -7.25
CA GLN A 199 -13.82 -5.83 -7.30
C GLN A 199 -12.48 -5.20 -6.85
N TYR A 200 -11.67 -5.92 -6.06
CA TYR A 200 -10.41 -5.41 -5.50
C TYR A 200 -9.27 -5.55 -6.52
N VAL A 201 -9.35 -4.77 -7.59
CA VAL A 201 -8.38 -4.75 -8.70
C VAL A 201 -7.03 -4.21 -8.28
N GLU A 202 -7.00 -3.36 -7.26
CA GLU A 202 -5.85 -2.69 -6.66
C GLU A 202 -4.99 -3.61 -5.79
N ASN A 203 -5.58 -4.67 -5.26
CA ASN A 203 -4.85 -5.68 -4.48
C ASN A 203 -4.06 -6.57 -5.44
N VAL A 204 -2.74 -6.43 -5.43
CA VAL A 204 -1.86 -7.17 -6.36
C VAL A 204 -0.72 -7.87 -5.63
N LEU A 205 -0.17 -8.91 -6.26
CA LEU A 205 1.06 -9.55 -5.81
C LEU A 205 1.95 -9.94 -6.99
N TRP A 206 3.25 -10.00 -6.73
CA TRP A 206 4.24 -10.53 -7.67
C TRP A 206 5.46 -11.09 -6.92
N VAL A 207 6.28 -11.84 -7.63
CA VAL A 207 7.54 -12.37 -7.09
C VAL A 207 8.70 -11.85 -7.93
N LYS A 208 9.74 -11.34 -7.26
CA LYS A 208 11.00 -10.96 -7.89
C LYS A 208 12.16 -11.53 -7.08
N ASN A 209 12.99 -12.33 -7.72
CA ASN A 209 14.20 -12.94 -7.14
C ASN A 209 14.00 -13.61 -5.77
N GLY A 210 12.81 -14.23 -5.55
CA GLY A 210 12.47 -14.92 -4.30
C GLY A 210 11.98 -14.03 -3.18
N THR A 211 11.70 -12.78 -3.46
CA THR A 211 10.90 -11.89 -2.60
C THR A 211 9.50 -11.81 -3.15
N LEU A 212 8.51 -12.04 -2.32
CA LEU A 212 7.10 -11.83 -2.64
C LEU A 212 6.74 -10.39 -2.25
N PHE A 213 6.05 -9.69 -3.13
CA PHE A 213 5.46 -8.39 -2.91
C PHE A 213 3.94 -8.51 -2.95
N VAL A 214 3.26 -7.83 -2.05
CA VAL A 214 1.79 -7.79 -2.01
C VAL A 214 1.31 -6.39 -1.60
N THR A 215 0.28 -5.89 -2.28
CA THR A 215 -0.44 -4.68 -1.88
C THR A 215 -1.81 -5.04 -1.32
N ILE A 216 -2.28 -4.27 -0.34
CA ILE A 216 -3.65 -4.28 0.16
C ILE A 216 -4.18 -2.85 0.22
N ASN A 217 -5.47 -2.67 -0.01
CA ASN A 217 -6.13 -1.38 0.10
C ASN A 217 -6.59 -1.13 1.54
N MET A 218 -5.66 -0.71 2.39
CA MET A 218 -5.95 -0.29 3.76
C MET A 218 -5.67 1.20 3.87
N PRO A 219 -6.70 2.05 3.83
CA PRO A 219 -6.55 3.51 3.89
C PRO A 219 -6.30 3.99 5.31
N GLY A 220 -5.72 5.17 5.44
CA GLY A 220 -5.73 5.98 6.63
C GLY A 220 -7.13 6.26 7.16
N GLY A 221 -7.28 7.28 8.00
CA GLY A 221 -8.62 7.63 8.50
C GLY A 221 -9.32 6.51 9.25
N SER A 222 -8.56 5.63 9.93
CA SER A 222 -9.13 4.54 10.73
C SER A 222 -9.85 3.47 9.91
N ASN A 223 -9.28 3.07 8.78
CA ASN A 223 -9.88 2.04 7.93
C ASN A 223 -11.30 2.39 7.41
N ASN A 224 -11.62 3.69 7.30
CA ASN A 224 -12.91 4.19 6.81
C ASN A 224 -14.13 3.85 7.71
N ASP A 225 -13.96 3.53 8.97
CA ASP A 225 -15.10 3.12 9.82
C ASP A 225 -15.28 3.93 11.12
N ALA A 226 -14.32 4.77 11.52
CA ALA A 226 -14.41 5.56 12.74
C ALA A 226 -15.06 6.93 12.54
N ASP A 227 -14.84 7.58 11.39
CA ASP A 227 -15.33 8.92 11.10
C ASP A 227 -16.55 8.87 10.16
N PRO A 228 -17.77 9.17 10.64
CA PRO A 228 -18.95 9.14 9.80
C PRO A 228 -18.84 10.07 8.60
N TRP A 229 -19.13 9.58 7.41
CA TRP A 229 -19.07 10.35 6.18
C TRP A 229 -19.86 11.63 6.26
N TYR A 230 -19.31 12.73 5.75
CA TYR A 230 -19.87 14.09 5.75
C TYR A 230 -20.11 14.67 7.15
N GLY A 231 -19.52 14.09 8.20
CA GLY A 231 -19.80 14.47 9.59
C GLY A 231 -21.23 14.15 10.03
N ALA A 232 -21.83 13.09 9.48
CA ALA A 232 -23.12 12.58 9.93
C ALA A 232 -23.06 12.10 11.39
N PRO A 233 -24.19 12.04 12.10
CA PRO A 233 -24.20 11.61 13.50
C PRO A 233 -23.72 10.16 13.73
N ASN A 234 -23.85 9.32 12.71
CA ASN A 234 -23.42 7.92 12.71
C ASN A 234 -22.91 7.53 11.33
N ALA A 235 -22.02 6.54 11.28
CA ALA A 235 -21.61 5.92 10.04
C ALA A 235 -22.83 5.30 9.32
N SER A 236 -22.88 5.46 8.01
CA SER A 236 -23.92 4.84 7.19
C SER A 236 -23.70 3.34 7.06
N GLN A 237 -24.77 2.60 6.72
CA GLN A 237 -24.63 1.15 6.46
C GLN A 237 -23.70 0.90 5.27
N GLU A 238 -23.69 1.77 4.25
CA GLU A 238 -22.78 1.70 3.10
C GLU A 238 -21.32 1.79 3.54
N GLN A 239 -21.00 2.76 4.42
CA GLN A 239 -19.66 2.95 4.99
C GLN A 239 -19.20 1.71 5.77
N LEU A 240 -20.02 1.23 6.68
CA LEU A 240 -19.69 0.06 7.51
C LEU A 240 -19.52 -1.21 6.67
N ASP A 241 -20.40 -1.40 5.68
CA ASP A 241 -20.32 -2.55 4.77
C ASP A 241 -19.08 -2.50 3.87
N GLU A 242 -18.67 -1.30 3.44
CA GLU A 242 -17.45 -1.11 2.65
C GLU A 242 -16.24 -1.53 3.48
N ALA A 243 -16.05 -0.91 4.65
CA ALA A 243 -14.92 -1.18 5.53
C ALA A 243 -14.81 -2.68 5.89
N ALA A 244 -15.94 -3.30 6.25
CA ALA A 244 -15.99 -4.72 6.62
C ALA A 244 -15.65 -5.64 5.43
N ARG A 245 -16.21 -5.38 4.23
CA ARG A 245 -15.96 -6.21 3.04
C ARG A 245 -14.53 -6.09 2.56
N ARG A 246 -13.97 -4.87 2.51
CA ARG A 246 -12.59 -4.62 2.09
C ARG A 246 -11.61 -5.26 3.05
N THR A 247 -11.75 -5.03 4.36
CA THR A 247 -10.90 -5.66 5.38
C THR A 247 -10.91 -7.19 5.27
N ALA A 248 -12.08 -7.79 5.08
CA ALA A 248 -12.18 -9.24 4.91
C ALA A 248 -11.51 -9.74 3.60
N ALA A 249 -11.60 -8.96 2.52
CA ALA A 249 -10.94 -9.28 1.25
C ALA A 249 -9.41 -9.14 1.36
N ASP A 250 -8.92 -8.09 2.02
CA ASP A 250 -7.50 -7.88 2.29
C ASP A 250 -6.90 -9.02 3.10
N LEU A 251 -7.60 -9.48 4.15
CA LEU A 251 -7.18 -10.65 4.93
C LEU A 251 -7.09 -11.91 4.07
N ARG A 252 -8.10 -12.19 3.24
CA ARG A 252 -8.04 -13.33 2.31
C ARG A 252 -6.93 -13.21 1.28
N TRP A 253 -6.60 -11.97 0.88
CA TRP A 253 -5.49 -11.72 -0.03
C TRP A 253 -4.14 -11.96 0.63
N LEU A 254 -3.96 -11.52 1.87
CA LEU A 254 -2.79 -11.85 2.69
C LEU A 254 -2.67 -13.37 2.91
N ASP A 255 -3.77 -14.09 3.22
CA ASP A 255 -3.79 -15.55 3.28
C ASP A 255 -3.24 -16.18 1.99
N THR A 256 -3.68 -15.69 0.84
CA THR A 256 -3.24 -16.14 -0.49
C THR A 256 -1.75 -15.88 -0.71
N ALA A 257 -1.29 -14.66 -0.39
CA ALA A 257 0.10 -14.25 -0.55
C ALA A 257 1.03 -15.09 0.34
N PHE A 258 0.70 -15.27 1.60
CA PHE A 258 1.53 -16.06 2.53
C PHE A 258 1.46 -17.56 2.26
N ALA A 259 0.32 -18.10 1.80
CA ALA A 259 0.26 -19.48 1.31
C ALA A 259 1.23 -19.69 0.13
N LEU A 260 1.30 -18.75 -0.82
CA LEU A 260 2.29 -18.78 -1.90
C LEU A 260 3.72 -18.67 -1.35
N ALA A 261 3.96 -17.80 -0.37
CA ALA A 261 5.28 -17.62 0.23
C ALA A 261 5.81 -18.91 0.88
N HIS A 262 4.93 -19.71 1.50
CA HIS A 262 5.29 -21.00 2.08
C HIS A 262 5.67 -22.07 1.03
N THR A 263 5.06 -22.04 -0.14
CA THR A 263 5.24 -23.11 -1.16
C THR A 263 6.26 -22.74 -2.23
N GLY A 264 6.50 -21.47 -2.48
CA GLY A 264 7.22 -20.98 -3.67
C GLY A 264 8.73 -20.81 -3.55
N GLY A 265 9.38 -21.22 -2.46
CA GLY A 265 10.81 -20.94 -2.23
C GLY A 265 11.08 -19.45 -2.00
N ILE A 266 10.13 -18.74 -1.44
CA ILE A 266 10.22 -17.33 -1.06
C ILE A 266 11.09 -17.18 0.18
N SER A 267 11.98 -16.18 0.19
CA SER A 267 12.90 -15.89 1.29
C SER A 267 12.54 -14.65 2.10
N SER A 268 11.68 -13.79 1.56
CA SER A 268 11.17 -12.59 2.23
C SER A 268 9.84 -12.14 1.62
N VAL A 269 9.10 -11.33 2.35
CA VAL A 269 7.84 -10.72 1.89
C VAL A 269 7.91 -9.21 2.10
N VAL A 270 7.38 -8.46 1.16
CA VAL A 270 7.12 -7.01 1.29
C VAL A 270 5.61 -6.80 1.16
N VAL A 271 5.01 -6.20 2.16
CA VAL A 271 3.60 -5.76 2.16
C VAL A 271 3.59 -4.25 1.99
N SER A 272 2.74 -3.73 1.12
CA SER A 272 2.57 -2.28 0.93
C SER A 272 1.11 -1.91 1.07
N THR A 273 0.85 -0.83 1.82
CA THR A 273 -0.47 -0.21 1.99
C THR A 273 -0.27 1.26 2.30
N GLN A 274 -1.35 2.05 2.39
CA GLN A 274 -1.20 3.47 2.73
C GLN A 274 -1.17 3.69 4.23
N ALA A 275 -2.12 3.15 4.99
CA ALA A 275 -2.30 3.45 6.40
C ALA A 275 -1.06 3.23 7.27
N ASP A 276 -0.66 4.23 8.04
CA ASP A 276 0.18 4.04 9.22
C ASP A 276 -0.67 3.57 10.40
N MET A 277 -0.89 2.26 10.46
CA MET A 277 -1.79 1.62 11.42
C MET A 277 -1.38 1.79 12.89
N TRP A 278 -0.21 2.31 13.17
CA TRP A 278 0.31 2.57 14.53
C TRP A 278 0.40 4.05 14.87
N ASP A 279 0.03 4.94 13.97
CA ASP A 279 0.08 6.38 14.22
C ASP A 279 -0.95 6.80 15.27
N VAL A 280 -0.46 7.44 16.33
CA VAL A 280 -1.28 7.93 17.46
C VAL A 280 -1.39 9.46 17.47
N ASP A 281 -0.71 10.17 16.56
CA ASP A 281 -0.69 11.63 16.55
C ASP A 281 -2.07 12.21 16.21
N GLY A 282 -2.64 12.94 17.20
CA GLY A 282 -3.95 13.57 17.06
C GLY A 282 -5.13 12.60 16.94
N LYS A 283 -4.92 11.31 17.09
CA LYS A 283 -5.93 10.27 16.88
C LYS A 283 -6.48 9.73 18.21
N THR A 284 -7.71 9.22 18.17
CA THR A 284 -8.31 8.52 19.32
C THR A 284 -7.90 7.04 19.32
N ALA A 285 -8.05 6.36 20.45
CA ALA A 285 -7.78 4.92 20.52
C ALA A 285 -8.62 4.11 19.51
N ALA A 286 -9.84 4.54 19.19
CA ALA A 286 -10.70 3.88 18.19
C ALA A 286 -10.05 3.88 16.80
N HIS A 287 -9.41 4.98 16.39
CA HIS A 287 -8.73 5.08 15.10
C HIS A 287 -7.60 4.05 14.94
N VAL A 288 -6.93 3.72 16.01
CA VAL A 288 -5.84 2.73 15.99
C VAL A 288 -6.40 1.30 16.05
N THR A 289 -7.40 1.05 16.92
CA THR A 289 -7.94 -0.31 17.12
C THR A 289 -8.69 -0.87 15.92
N ASN A 290 -9.20 -0.04 15.03
CA ASN A 290 -9.88 -0.48 13.81
C ASN A 290 -8.94 -1.18 12.81
N TYR A 291 -7.62 -1.02 12.96
CA TYR A 291 -6.62 -1.76 12.19
C TYR A 291 -6.26 -3.13 12.78
N GLU A 292 -6.72 -3.44 13.99
CA GLU A 292 -6.34 -4.68 14.70
C GLU A 292 -6.53 -5.96 13.87
N PRO A 293 -7.60 -6.15 13.07
CA PRO A 293 -7.73 -7.34 12.24
C PRO A 293 -6.58 -7.55 11.27
N ILE A 294 -6.08 -6.47 10.65
CA ILE A 294 -4.96 -6.53 9.69
C ILE A 294 -3.64 -6.70 10.44
N VAL A 295 -3.43 -5.98 11.55
CA VAL A 295 -2.24 -6.10 12.39
C VAL A 295 -2.10 -7.53 12.92
N ALA A 296 -3.18 -8.13 13.43
CA ALA A 296 -3.23 -9.52 13.88
C ALA A 296 -2.93 -10.51 12.74
N GLY A 297 -3.49 -10.27 11.56
CA GLY A 297 -3.21 -11.05 10.35
C GLY A 297 -1.73 -11.00 9.97
N LEU A 298 -1.15 -9.81 9.90
CA LEU A 298 0.28 -9.61 9.61
C LEU A 298 1.17 -10.30 10.65
N ALA A 299 0.88 -10.14 11.94
CA ALA A 299 1.63 -10.78 13.02
C ALA A 299 1.59 -12.31 12.94
N SER A 300 0.40 -12.87 12.69
CA SER A 300 0.19 -14.31 12.57
C SER A 300 0.94 -14.89 11.36
N HIS A 301 0.77 -14.29 10.19
CA HIS A 301 1.42 -14.72 8.95
C HIS A 301 2.94 -14.59 9.03
N THR A 302 3.45 -13.48 9.58
CA THR A 302 4.89 -13.27 9.75
C THR A 302 5.51 -14.32 10.68
N THR A 303 4.85 -14.60 11.81
CA THR A 303 5.29 -15.62 12.74
C THR A 303 5.32 -17.00 12.08
N ALA A 304 4.25 -17.37 11.38
CA ALA A 304 4.16 -18.66 10.67
C ALA A 304 5.18 -18.76 9.53
N PHE A 305 5.45 -17.68 8.79
CA PHE A 305 6.41 -17.65 7.71
C PHE A 305 7.86 -17.79 8.20
N GLY A 306 8.20 -17.24 9.37
CA GLY A 306 9.49 -17.38 10.04
C GLY A 306 10.68 -16.76 9.31
N LYS A 307 10.45 -15.91 8.30
CA LYS A 307 11.46 -15.19 7.52
C LYS A 307 11.11 -13.71 7.49
N PRO A 308 12.02 -12.80 7.04
CA PRO A 308 11.79 -11.37 7.05
C PRO A 308 10.53 -10.94 6.30
N VAL A 309 9.71 -10.12 6.94
CA VAL A 309 8.56 -9.43 6.38
C VAL A 309 8.74 -7.93 6.59
N LEU A 310 8.74 -7.16 5.52
CA LEU A 310 8.83 -5.70 5.51
C LEU A 310 7.48 -5.11 5.16
N LEU A 311 6.99 -4.17 5.98
CA LEU A 311 5.81 -3.36 5.71
C LEU A 311 6.23 -1.97 5.25
N LEU A 312 5.68 -1.51 4.12
CA LEU A 312 5.86 -0.17 3.57
C LEU A 312 4.54 0.58 3.65
N VAL A 313 4.52 1.75 4.29
CA VAL A 313 3.33 2.58 4.50
C VAL A 313 3.63 4.07 4.30
N GLY A 314 2.58 4.89 4.19
CA GLY A 314 2.59 6.36 4.17
C GLY A 314 1.77 6.95 5.31
N ASP A 315 0.78 7.82 5.01
CA ASP A 315 -0.28 8.38 5.86
C ASP A 315 0.20 9.42 6.88
N SER A 316 1.14 9.08 7.75
CA SER A 316 1.61 9.99 8.80
C SER A 316 2.60 11.06 8.33
N HIS A 317 3.09 10.98 7.10
CA HIS A 317 4.05 11.90 6.46
C HIS A 317 5.41 12.02 7.17
N VAL A 318 5.64 11.25 8.23
CA VAL A 318 6.87 11.28 9.03
C VAL A 318 7.65 10.00 8.79
N TYR A 319 8.90 10.13 8.31
CA TYR A 319 9.74 8.95 8.15
C TYR A 319 9.88 8.19 9.47
N ARG A 320 9.72 6.87 9.38
CA ARG A 320 9.91 5.96 10.51
C ARG A 320 10.44 4.62 10.03
N SER A 321 11.35 4.07 10.81
CA SER A 321 11.91 2.73 10.64
C SER A 321 11.89 2.05 12.00
N ASP A 322 11.04 1.05 12.19
CA ASP A 322 10.82 0.40 13.49
C ASP A 322 10.30 -1.05 13.37
N ASP A 323 10.30 -1.73 14.51
CA ASP A 323 9.71 -3.07 14.69
C ASP A 323 8.42 -2.94 15.55
N PRO A 324 7.28 -2.46 15.01
CA PRO A 324 6.11 -2.07 15.80
C PRO A 324 5.39 -3.26 16.46
N LEU A 325 5.74 -4.49 16.11
CA LEU A 325 5.27 -5.72 16.74
C LEU A 325 6.22 -6.25 17.81
N ARG A 326 7.16 -5.42 18.29
CA ARG A 326 8.09 -5.76 19.40
C ARG A 326 8.15 -4.63 20.40
N LYS A 327 7.99 -4.99 21.67
CA LYS A 327 8.10 -4.05 22.77
C LYS A 327 9.54 -3.52 22.90
N ASP A 328 9.67 -2.24 23.19
CA ASP A 328 10.95 -1.56 23.42
C ASP A 328 11.96 -1.72 22.27
N ALA A 329 11.47 -1.96 21.03
CA ALA A 329 12.33 -2.08 19.87
C ALA A 329 12.89 -0.70 19.45
N PRO A 330 14.11 -0.66 18.88
CA PRO A 330 14.65 0.59 18.34
C PRO A 330 13.72 1.17 17.28
N CYS A 331 13.61 2.51 17.28
CA CYS A 331 12.86 3.25 16.29
C CYS A 331 13.63 4.48 15.86
N THR A 332 13.76 4.70 14.54
CA THR A 332 14.37 5.89 13.95
C THR A 332 13.31 6.67 13.18
N GLY A 333 13.22 7.96 13.46
CA GLY A 333 12.34 8.91 12.78
C GLY A 333 13.12 10.09 12.19
N ASP A 334 12.42 11.09 11.67
CA ASP A 334 13.01 12.28 11.06
C ASP A 334 13.95 13.06 12.00
N ALA A 335 13.62 13.11 13.27
CA ALA A 335 14.44 13.76 14.31
C ALA A 335 15.51 12.81 14.90
N GLY A 336 15.72 11.65 14.33
CA GLY A 336 16.64 10.61 14.81
C GLY A 336 16.00 9.61 15.77
N VAL A 337 15.10 10.01 16.64
CA VAL A 337 14.40 9.13 17.60
C VAL A 337 12.89 9.33 17.42
N CYS A 338 12.14 8.24 17.46
CA CYS A 338 10.67 8.33 17.36
C CYS A 338 10.05 9.01 18.59
N SER A 339 8.95 9.71 18.37
CA SER A 339 8.21 10.45 19.42
C SER A 339 7.43 9.51 20.35
N TYR A 340 7.14 8.30 19.91
CA TYR A 340 6.40 7.29 20.70
C TYR A 340 6.84 5.86 20.32
N ASP A 341 6.61 4.90 21.23
CA ASP A 341 6.76 3.48 20.96
C ASP A 341 5.48 2.96 20.28
N ALA A 342 5.59 2.59 19.02
CA ALA A 342 4.47 2.09 18.21
C ALA A 342 3.83 0.82 18.77
N TRP A 343 4.60 -0.03 19.47
CA TRP A 343 4.06 -1.25 20.10
C TRP A 343 2.86 -0.97 21.03
N ASN A 344 2.81 0.21 21.64
CA ASN A 344 1.71 0.58 22.55
C ASN A 344 0.36 0.76 21.82
N SER A 345 0.35 0.95 20.51
CA SER A 345 -0.88 1.04 19.71
C SER A 345 -1.57 -0.32 19.58
N HIS A 346 -0.78 -1.39 19.44
CA HIS A 346 -1.23 -2.77 19.32
C HIS A 346 -0.40 -3.69 20.23
N PRO A 347 -0.62 -3.66 21.55
CA PRO A 347 0.21 -4.38 22.49
C PRO A 347 -0.06 -5.89 22.46
N GLY A 348 0.92 -6.68 22.89
CA GLY A 348 0.77 -8.12 23.06
C GLY A 348 1.48 -8.96 22.02
N TYR A 349 2.06 -8.35 21.00
CA TYR A 349 2.85 -9.02 19.97
C TYR A 349 4.35 -9.07 20.35
N ASP A 350 5.04 -10.13 19.86
CA ASP A 350 6.49 -10.26 19.83
C ASP A 350 6.89 -10.99 18.53
N VAL A 351 7.08 -10.23 17.45
CA VAL A 351 7.33 -10.75 16.11
C VAL A 351 8.65 -10.18 15.57
N PRO A 352 9.80 -10.80 15.89
CA PRO A 352 11.13 -10.25 15.61
C PRO A 352 11.53 -10.24 14.14
N ASN A 353 10.80 -10.92 13.27
CA ASN A 353 11.01 -10.96 11.83
C ASN A 353 10.05 -10.07 11.04
N PHE A 354 9.48 -9.05 11.70
CA PHE A 354 8.65 -7.99 11.09
C PHE A 354 9.32 -6.64 11.28
N HIS A 355 9.38 -5.85 10.23
CA HIS A 355 9.90 -4.49 10.24
C HIS A 355 8.98 -3.58 9.43
N ARG A 356 8.84 -2.31 9.84
CA ARG A 356 8.04 -1.30 9.14
C ARG A 356 8.91 -0.12 8.72
N ILE A 357 8.63 0.40 7.52
CA ILE A 357 9.09 1.71 7.06
C ILE A 357 7.87 2.54 6.71
N VAL A 358 7.72 3.69 7.37
CA VAL A 358 6.84 4.77 6.94
C VAL A 358 7.64 5.67 6.02
N VAL A 359 7.19 5.89 4.78
CA VAL A 359 7.88 6.80 3.87
C VAL A 359 7.63 8.23 4.30
N HIS A 360 8.63 9.09 4.05
CA HIS A 360 8.48 10.52 4.30
C HIS A 360 7.68 11.12 3.15
N GLY A 361 6.48 11.63 3.45
CA GLY A 361 5.58 12.22 2.49
C GLY A 361 5.42 13.72 2.63
N SER A 362 4.70 14.35 1.70
CA SER A 362 4.38 15.80 1.72
C SER A 362 5.63 16.69 1.90
N THR A 363 6.73 16.33 1.24
CA THR A 363 8.04 17.02 1.38
C THR A 363 8.36 17.93 0.22
N VAL A 364 9.03 19.04 0.52
CA VAL A 364 9.61 19.94 -0.49
C VAL A 364 11.10 20.12 -0.17
N PRO A 365 12.01 19.58 -0.99
CA PRO A 365 11.80 18.80 -2.23
C PRO A 365 11.20 17.42 -1.96
N LEU A 366 10.61 16.82 -3.01
CA LEU A 366 10.07 15.47 -2.96
C LEU A 366 11.17 14.46 -2.62
N GLU A 367 10.82 13.50 -1.77
CA GLU A 367 11.70 12.43 -1.31
C GLU A 367 11.21 11.05 -1.79
N TRP A 368 12.13 10.12 -1.99
CA TRP A 368 11.82 8.72 -2.19
C TRP A 368 12.80 7.82 -1.45
N LEU A 369 12.33 6.63 -1.10
CA LEU A 369 13.14 5.60 -0.47
C LEU A 369 13.76 4.70 -1.55
N LYS A 370 15.09 4.68 -1.65
CA LYS A 370 15.83 3.71 -2.47
C LYS A 370 15.94 2.41 -1.69
N LEU A 371 15.03 1.47 -1.96
CA LEU A 371 14.99 0.16 -1.30
C LEU A 371 15.71 -0.88 -2.12
N THR A 372 16.82 -1.42 -1.62
CA THR A 372 17.57 -2.50 -2.25
C THR A 372 17.29 -3.83 -1.56
N VAL A 373 16.94 -4.84 -2.35
CA VAL A 373 16.73 -6.21 -1.89
C VAL A 373 17.91 -7.07 -2.35
N THR A 374 18.62 -7.66 -1.40
CA THR A 374 19.71 -8.62 -1.66
C THR A 374 19.27 -10.01 -1.19
N PRO A 375 18.71 -10.85 -2.09
CA PRO A 375 18.14 -12.13 -1.70
C PRO A 375 19.17 -13.03 -1.00
N GLY A 376 18.78 -13.54 0.17
CA GLY A 376 19.67 -14.38 1.00
C GLY A 376 20.63 -13.62 1.90
N ALA A 377 20.67 -12.28 1.85
CA ALA A 377 21.37 -11.50 2.86
C ALA A 377 20.66 -11.57 4.23
N HIS A 378 21.43 -11.43 5.28
CA HIS A 378 20.98 -11.44 6.67
C HIS A 378 21.55 -10.22 7.40
N ASN A 379 21.18 -9.02 6.93
CA ASN A 379 21.61 -7.80 7.59
C ASN A 379 20.98 -7.71 8.98
N PRO A 380 21.69 -7.14 9.96
CA PRO A 380 21.10 -6.82 11.25
C PRO A 380 20.00 -5.78 11.07
N THR A 381 19.05 -5.73 12.01
CA THR A 381 18.09 -4.63 12.07
C THR A 381 18.80 -3.36 12.53
N THR A 382 18.80 -2.34 11.69
CA THR A 382 19.30 -1.01 11.96
C THR A 382 18.31 0.02 11.44
N ASP A 383 18.67 1.30 11.48
CA ASP A 383 17.89 2.41 10.90
C ASP A 383 17.78 2.38 9.36
N THR A 384 18.62 1.56 8.68
CA THR A 384 18.69 1.47 7.22
C THR A 384 18.82 0.04 6.68
N SER A 385 18.60 -0.98 7.53
CA SER A 385 18.70 -2.37 7.11
C SER A 385 17.86 -3.32 7.96
N PHE A 386 17.31 -4.36 7.31
CA PHE A 386 16.58 -5.44 7.94
C PHE A 386 16.60 -6.70 7.05
N GLY A 387 17.17 -7.81 7.51
CA GLY A 387 17.24 -9.06 6.74
C GLY A 387 17.83 -8.85 5.33
N PRO A 388 17.12 -9.14 4.23
CA PRO A 388 17.61 -8.93 2.88
C PRO A 388 17.47 -7.48 2.39
N PHE A 389 16.91 -6.58 3.19
CA PHE A 389 16.57 -5.21 2.81
C PHE A 389 17.59 -4.21 3.32
N THR A 390 17.96 -3.26 2.48
CA THR A 390 18.70 -2.05 2.83
C THR A 390 18.04 -0.86 2.14
N TRP A 391 18.10 0.33 2.73
CA TRP A 391 17.47 1.50 2.13
C TRP A 391 18.21 2.80 2.43
N ALA A 392 17.97 3.77 1.58
CA ALA A 392 18.41 5.14 1.76
C ALA A 392 17.29 6.11 1.38
N ARG A 393 17.17 7.20 2.10
CA ARG A 393 16.29 8.33 1.76
C ARG A 393 16.99 9.18 0.73
N ILE A 394 16.33 9.44 -0.39
CA ILE A 394 16.86 10.23 -1.50
C ILE A 394 16.01 11.47 -1.65
N THR A 395 16.60 12.62 -1.37
CA THR A 395 16.01 13.94 -1.65
C THR A 395 16.70 14.56 -2.85
N ARG A 396 15.93 15.25 -3.66
CA ARG A 396 16.50 16.03 -4.76
C ARG A 396 17.34 17.19 -4.19
N SER A 397 18.58 17.33 -4.66
CA SER A 397 19.46 18.46 -4.35
C SER A 397 19.12 19.70 -5.17
#